data_3207cdcef12293521c5c193ef088839e
#
_entry.id   3207cdcef12293521c5c193ef088839e
#
_cell.length_a   1.000
_cell.length_b   1.000
_cell.length_c   1.000
_cell.angle_alpha   90.00
_cell.angle_beta   90.00
_cell.angle_gamma   90.00
#
_symmetry.space_group_name_H-M   'P 1'
#
loop_
_entity.id
_entity.type
_entity.pdbx_description
1 polymer ?
#
loop_
_entity_poly.entity_id
_entity_poly.type
_entity_poly.pdbx_seq_one_letter_code
_entity_poly.pdbx_strand_id
1 'polypeptide(L)'
;QESAAQNRVLMSRTATTRAVSPEKPVYTSIPSEAKEITEMQGTTLLRDASYKITSDYNGTFKFDGYDGEIKTKVYVDATWTIPTTFQFQNGIEIIVMDNAKIKASGVMTFIRNSMLTVMDEGNVEAENISFTNGAPAALRNWGNVSVTNTMTLHSGATLYNGGTITSKDIAINSNTQIINDNKIELEGEFNLPSNFSLENNGEIYGKKMIANSDAVITNKNIIIFETISFTNPTVNNSCSMEATISFYANGIKLNLTQGYIKAPKMEFQNGVVNLNNGSMLEATTRLDIPPGYATFYGKGENTSMIKSPIIAGQGFTYDGNLAIESDNHVEKSPHWTNFHVQNGAYITKIGESKVTIEVCTGTKNEGNKGEEPEEPKFPIIVDDTHNYAYLFEDQWPLYGDYDMNDLVMIIKERTISLNKNNKVEEFKLSIDLAATGATKSIGAAIMLDGVPASAIMQPVEFSDNSLIKSFNLNSNKIENGQDYAVIPLFDDAHKALGRDRYEQINTFANHSNNTNVKNISFTIKLSNLISPDELNINKLNVFIFVEGNRNNRKEIHVIGYQPTKLANTDLFGGNNDNSSVSGKKYYISKD
;
A
#
# COMPACT_ATOMS: atom_id res chain seq x y z
N GLN A 1 14.67 26.15 -55.34
CA GLN A 1 13.29 25.70 -55.06
C GLN A 1 13.36 24.87 -53.78
N GLU A 2 12.97 25.50 -52.67
CA GLU A 2 12.86 24.90 -51.34
C GLU A 2 11.56 24.15 -51.25
N SER A 3 11.61 22.89 -50.82
CA SER A 3 10.43 22.11 -50.46
C SER A 3 10.21 22.19 -48.96
N ALA A 4 9.10 22.76 -48.58
CA ALA A 4 8.66 22.87 -47.20
C ALA A 4 8.38 21.47 -46.58
N ALA A 5 9.14 21.10 -45.55
CA ALA A 5 8.86 19.99 -44.71
C ALA A 5 7.71 20.35 -43.75
N GLN A 6 6.56 19.69 -43.92
CA GLN A 6 5.46 19.82 -43.00
C GLN A 6 5.82 19.14 -41.66
N ASN A 7 6.01 19.93 -40.62
CA ASN A 7 6.09 19.49 -39.24
C ASN A 7 4.72 18.94 -38.82
N ARG A 8 4.55 17.60 -38.83
CA ARG A 8 3.49 16.94 -38.08
C ARG A 8 3.84 16.99 -36.59
N VAL A 9 3.21 17.89 -35.89
CA VAL A 9 3.14 17.85 -34.42
C VAL A 9 2.38 16.57 -34.05
N LEU A 10 3.11 15.57 -33.62
CA LEU A 10 2.55 14.45 -32.87
C LEU A 10 2.05 15.02 -31.54
N MET A 11 0.74 15.22 -31.43
CA MET A 11 0.12 15.42 -30.14
C MET A 11 0.45 14.19 -29.29
N SER A 12 1.32 14.37 -28.29
CA SER A 12 1.53 13.40 -27.24
C SER A 12 0.18 13.17 -26.57
N ARG A 13 -0.34 11.94 -26.67
CA ARG A 13 -1.42 11.52 -25.79
C ARG A 13 -0.96 11.83 -24.38
N THR A 14 -1.72 12.65 -23.70
CA THR A 14 -1.56 12.94 -22.27
C THR A 14 -1.32 11.62 -21.55
N ALA A 15 -0.17 11.53 -20.88
CA ALA A 15 0.11 10.46 -19.96
C ALA A 15 -1.09 10.42 -18.98
N THR A 16 -1.81 9.32 -18.96
CA THR A 16 -2.80 9.06 -17.93
C THR A 16 -2.06 9.18 -16.61
N THR A 17 -2.37 10.19 -15.84
CA THR A 17 -1.86 10.35 -14.47
C THR A 17 -2.12 9.03 -13.75
N ARG A 18 -1.04 8.39 -13.30
CA ARG A 18 -1.12 7.16 -12.50
C ARG A 18 -2.03 7.44 -11.31
N ALA A 19 -3.02 6.59 -11.12
CA ALA A 19 -3.86 6.67 -9.94
C ALA A 19 -2.99 6.50 -8.70
N VAL A 20 -3.15 7.39 -7.76
CA VAL A 20 -2.43 7.36 -6.48
C VAL A 20 -3.45 6.99 -5.42
N SER A 21 -3.13 6.02 -4.57
CA SER A 21 -3.94 5.69 -3.39
C SER A 21 -4.15 6.96 -2.56
N PRO A 22 -5.39 7.29 -2.16
CA PRO A 22 -5.64 8.46 -1.36
C PRO A 22 -4.97 8.33 0.00
N GLU A 23 -4.47 9.43 0.53
CA GLU A 23 -4.02 9.45 1.92
C GLU A 23 -5.21 9.16 2.84
N LYS A 24 -4.96 8.33 3.84
CA LYS A 24 -5.95 8.03 4.87
C LYS A 24 -6.16 9.27 5.74
N PRO A 25 -7.40 9.76 5.88
CA PRO A 25 -7.65 10.89 6.75
C PRO A 25 -7.43 10.49 8.21
N VAL A 26 -6.88 11.41 8.99
CA VAL A 26 -6.70 11.23 10.44
C VAL A 26 -7.79 12.01 11.15
N TYR A 27 -8.71 11.30 11.80
CA TYR A 27 -9.73 11.87 12.66
C TYR A 27 -9.39 11.52 14.12
N THR A 28 -8.74 12.45 14.82
CA THR A 28 -8.41 12.28 16.26
C THR A 28 -9.63 12.41 17.15
N SER A 29 -10.67 13.15 16.70
CA SER A 29 -11.97 13.29 17.34
C SER A 29 -12.97 13.86 16.34
N ILE A 30 -14.25 13.64 16.62
CA ILE A 30 -15.34 14.33 15.92
C ILE A 30 -15.28 15.82 16.28
N PRO A 31 -15.42 16.75 15.30
CA PRO A 31 -15.44 18.19 15.59
C PRO A 31 -16.46 18.54 16.68
N SER A 32 -16.08 19.35 17.64
CA SER A 32 -16.93 19.72 18.78
C SER A 32 -18.21 20.44 18.37
N GLU A 33 -18.15 21.18 17.24
CA GLU A 33 -19.29 21.87 16.64
C GLU A 33 -20.25 20.95 15.88
N ALA A 34 -19.91 19.69 15.69
CA ALA A 34 -20.77 18.72 14.98
C ALA A 34 -22.08 18.50 15.75
N LYS A 35 -23.21 18.69 15.06
CA LYS A 35 -24.55 18.56 15.64
C LYS A 35 -25.02 17.11 15.61
N GLU A 36 -25.65 16.66 16.70
CA GLU A 36 -26.20 15.32 16.82
C GLU A 36 -27.45 15.15 15.94
N ILE A 37 -27.43 14.18 15.02
CA ILE A 37 -28.55 13.93 14.08
C ILE A 37 -29.79 13.40 14.82
N THR A 38 -29.62 12.60 15.87
CA THR A 38 -30.73 12.04 16.64
C THR A 38 -31.63 13.10 17.26
N GLU A 39 -31.11 14.30 17.52
CA GLU A 39 -31.84 15.45 18.05
C GLU A 39 -32.52 16.28 16.96
N MET A 40 -32.27 16.00 15.68
CA MET A 40 -32.68 16.81 14.53
C MET A 40 -33.78 16.14 13.68
N GLN A 41 -34.62 15.28 14.27
CA GLN A 41 -35.64 14.55 13.52
C GLN A 41 -36.53 15.47 12.68
N GLY A 42 -36.63 15.17 11.37
CA GLY A 42 -37.43 15.95 10.42
C GLY A 42 -36.81 17.27 9.93
N THR A 43 -35.64 17.64 10.44
CA THR A 43 -34.91 18.84 10.00
C THR A 43 -34.02 18.53 8.83
N THR A 44 -33.96 19.44 7.85
CA THR A 44 -32.99 19.35 6.75
C THR A 44 -31.62 19.77 7.23
N LEU A 45 -30.59 18.95 6.98
CA LEU A 45 -29.21 19.28 7.29
C LEU A 45 -28.74 20.47 6.46
N LEU A 46 -28.01 21.38 7.10
CA LEU A 46 -27.47 22.56 6.45
C LEU A 46 -26.21 22.23 5.65
N ARG A 47 -25.98 23.01 4.60
CA ARG A 47 -24.71 22.98 3.85
C ARG A 47 -23.55 23.49 4.70
N ASP A 48 -22.33 23.07 4.35
CA ASP A 48 -21.09 23.52 4.99
C ASP A 48 -21.07 23.34 6.52
N ALA A 49 -21.64 22.23 7.01
CA ALA A 49 -21.76 21.93 8.43
C ALA A 49 -21.33 20.50 8.73
N SER A 50 -20.94 20.28 9.98
CA SER A 50 -20.61 18.96 10.50
C SER A 50 -21.73 18.41 11.38
N TYR A 51 -22.01 17.13 11.22
CA TYR A 51 -23.00 16.36 11.95
C TYR A 51 -22.40 15.08 12.50
N LYS A 52 -23.05 14.50 13.50
CA LYS A 52 -22.62 13.24 14.11
C LYS A 52 -23.79 12.37 14.51
N ILE A 53 -23.51 11.08 14.61
CA ILE A 53 -24.37 10.05 15.16
C ILE A 53 -23.51 9.32 16.21
N THR A 54 -23.67 9.69 17.49
CA THR A 54 -22.85 9.16 18.60
C THR A 54 -23.62 8.19 19.49
N SER A 55 -24.88 7.93 19.20
CA SER A 55 -25.72 6.89 19.80
C SER A 55 -26.46 6.12 18.71
N ASP A 56 -26.90 4.91 18.99
CA ASP A 56 -27.60 4.07 18.03
C ASP A 56 -28.81 4.80 17.44
N TYR A 57 -28.81 4.90 16.13
CA TYR A 57 -29.84 5.65 15.39
C TYR A 57 -30.51 4.77 14.35
N ASN A 58 -31.85 4.75 14.37
CA ASN A 58 -32.67 4.08 13.38
C ASN A 58 -33.51 5.11 12.62
N GLY A 59 -33.10 5.43 11.39
CA GLY A 59 -33.78 6.44 10.59
C GLY A 59 -32.93 7.01 9.48
N THR A 60 -33.47 8.08 8.89
CA THR A 60 -32.83 8.84 7.81
C THR A 60 -32.87 10.33 8.14
N PHE A 61 -32.18 11.13 7.35
CA PHE A 61 -32.21 12.61 7.44
C PHE A 61 -32.54 13.21 6.09
N LYS A 62 -32.87 14.50 6.08
CA LYS A 62 -33.03 15.29 4.87
C LYS A 62 -31.80 16.12 4.62
N PHE A 63 -31.38 16.17 3.37
CA PHE A 63 -30.29 17.02 2.92
C PHE A 63 -30.54 17.49 1.49
N ASP A 64 -30.59 18.78 1.28
CA ASP A 64 -30.73 19.38 -0.05
C ASP A 64 -29.31 19.46 -0.65
N GLY A 65 -29.01 18.59 -1.58
CA GLY A 65 -27.71 18.54 -2.25
C GLY A 65 -27.30 19.84 -2.93
N TYR A 66 -26.02 20.02 -3.16
CA TYR A 66 -25.46 21.16 -3.89
C TYR A 66 -24.28 20.76 -4.75
N ASP A 67 -24.06 21.47 -5.86
CA ASP A 67 -22.85 21.28 -6.67
C ASP A 67 -21.69 22.08 -6.06
N GLY A 68 -20.50 21.50 -6.07
CA GLY A 68 -19.29 22.12 -5.54
C GLY A 68 -18.44 21.14 -4.71
N GLU A 69 -17.54 21.66 -3.90
CA GLU A 69 -16.70 20.86 -3.01
C GLU A 69 -17.55 20.20 -1.91
N ILE A 70 -17.15 19.01 -1.49
CA ILE A 70 -17.76 18.32 -0.34
C ILE A 70 -17.35 19.06 0.94
N LYS A 71 -18.33 19.71 1.58
CA LYS A 71 -18.11 20.47 2.83
C LYS A 71 -19.02 20.02 3.97
N THR A 72 -20.13 19.32 3.66
CA THR A 72 -21.01 18.77 4.68
C THR A 72 -20.56 17.37 5.04
N LYS A 73 -20.33 17.12 6.32
CA LYS A 73 -19.82 15.83 6.82
C LYS A 73 -20.74 15.26 7.88
N VAL A 74 -20.96 13.96 7.82
CA VAL A 74 -21.67 13.20 8.85
C VAL A 74 -20.75 12.14 9.42
N TYR A 75 -20.36 12.29 10.67
CA TYR A 75 -19.53 11.35 11.41
C TYR A 75 -20.42 10.32 12.10
N VAL A 76 -20.27 9.06 11.74
CA VAL A 76 -20.99 7.94 12.36
C VAL A 76 -20.03 7.28 13.35
N ASP A 77 -20.36 7.38 14.65
CA ASP A 77 -19.57 6.87 15.78
C ASP A 77 -20.42 5.93 16.69
N ALA A 78 -21.45 5.35 16.10
CA ALA A 78 -22.35 4.39 16.73
C ALA A 78 -22.97 3.48 15.66
N THR A 79 -23.99 2.70 15.99
CA THR A 79 -24.74 1.95 14.99
C THR A 79 -25.82 2.81 14.34
N TRP A 80 -25.68 3.05 13.04
CA TRP A 80 -26.73 3.68 12.25
C TRP A 80 -27.47 2.65 11.40
N THR A 81 -28.76 2.46 11.69
CA THR A 81 -29.65 1.59 10.91
C THR A 81 -30.45 2.45 9.93
N ILE A 82 -30.30 2.18 8.65
CA ILE A 82 -31.06 2.81 7.56
C ILE A 82 -32.14 1.81 7.13
N PRO A 83 -33.41 2.02 7.51
CA PRO A 83 -34.45 0.98 7.38
C PRO A 83 -35.02 0.84 5.96
N THR A 84 -34.70 1.78 5.06
CA THR A 84 -35.24 1.83 3.69
C THR A 84 -34.17 2.27 2.70
N THR A 85 -34.45 2.21 1.41
CA THR A 85 -33.60 2.84 0.40
C THR A 85 -33.37 4.31 0.75
N PHE A 86 -32.11 4.72 0.75
CA PHE A 86 -31.70 6.07 1.10
C PHE A 86 -30.73 6.66 0.08
N GLN A 87 -30.95 7.94 -0.25
CA GLN A 87 -30.17 8.66 -1.24
C GLN A 87 -29.38 9.80 -0.58
N PHE A 88 -28.05 9.67 -0.62
CA PHE A 88 -27.12 10.72 -0.17
C PHE A 88 -26.93 11.72 -1.31
N GLN A 89 -27.41 12.93 -1.09
CA GLN A 89 -27.37 14.00 -2.10
C GLN A 89 -25.96 14.57 -2.30
N ASN A 90 -25.77 15.32 -3.41
CA ASN A 90 -24.46 15.93 -3.72
C ASN A 90 -23.95 16.83 -2.59
N GLY A 91 -22.63 16.82 -2.39
CA GLY A 91 -21.94 17.71 -1.44
C GLY A 91 -21.82 17.15 -0.01
N ILE A 92 -22.18 15.88 0.21
CA ILE A 92 -22.09 15.23 1.52
C ILE A 92 -21.05 14.13 1.55
N GLU A 93 -20.32 14.04 2.65
CA GLU A 93 -19.46 12.91 3.01
C GLU A 93 -20.01 12.22 4.25
N ILE A 94 -20.18 10.92 4.17
CA ILE A 94 -20.50 10.05 5.30
C ILE A 94 -19.19 9.38 5.74
N ILE A 95 -18.82 9.56 7.00
CA ILE A 95 -17.58 9.06 7.60
C ILE A 95 -17.95 8.06 8.69
N VAL A 96 -17.67 6.79 8.44
CA VAL A 96 -17.86 5.71 9.42
C VAL A 96 -16.58 5.60 10.24
N MET A 97 -16.67 6.00 11.49
CA MET A 97 -15.54 6.03 12.43
C MET A 97 -15.14 4.61 12.86
N ASP A 98 -14.01 4.52 13.53
CA ASP A 98 -13.54 3.26 14.11
C ASP A 98 -14.60 2.67 15.06
N ASN A 99 -14.84 1.35 14.96
CA ASN A 99 -15.88 0.62 15.70
C ASN A 99 -17.34 1.02 15.42
N ALA A 100 -17.58 2.01 14.55
CA ALA A 100 -18.92 2.39 14.16
C ALA A 100 -19.48 1.46 13.08
N LYS A 101 -20.80 1.47 12.92
CA LYS A 101 -21.48 0.61 11.98
C LYS A 101 -22.65 1.27 11.27
N ILE A 102 -22.71 1.10 9.95
CA ILE A 102 -23.92 1.35 9.17
C ILE A 102 -24.55 0.00 8.80
N LYS A 103 -25.86 -0.13 9.04
CA LYS A 103 -26.70 -1.24 8.55
C LYS A 103 -27.79 -0.68 7.67
N ALA A 104 -27.82 -1.05 6.40
CA ALA A 104 -28.82 -0.56 5.45
C ALA A 104 -29.65 -1.70 4.86
N SER A 105 -30.97 -1.61 5.03
CA SER A 105 -31.95 -2.50 4.40
C SER A 105 -32.46 -1.84 3.12
N GLY A 106 -31.93 -2.23 1.97
CA GLY A 106 -32.26 -1.62 0.67
C GLY A 106 -31.04 -1.00 0.00
N VAL A 107 -31.24 0.01 -0.81
CA VAL A 107 -30.17 0.63 -1.61
C VAL A 107 -29.64 1.89 -0.95
N MET A 108 -28.35 1.93 -0.65
CA MET A 108 -27.62 3.15 -0.33
C MET A 108 -27.14 3.78 -1.64
N THR A 109 -27.69 4.93 -2.02
CA THR A 109 -27.31 5.62 -3.26
C THR A 109 -26.52 6.88 -2.95
N PHE A 110 -25.27 6.94 -3.38
CA PHE A 110 -24.45 8.14 -3.33
C PHE A 110 -24.54 8.88 -4.67
N ILE A 111 -25.11 10.07 -4.65
CA ILE A 111 -25.25 10.92 -5.83
C ILE A 111 -23.88 11.55 -6.15
N ARG A 112 -23.69 12.01 -7.38
CA ARG A 112 -22.47 12.71 -7.79
C ARG A 112 -22.01 13.72 -6.73
N ASN A 113 -20.73 13.88 -6.56
CA ASN A 113 -20.12 14.74 -5.55
C ASN A 113 -20.57 14.40 -4.11
N SER A 114 -20.76 13.11 -3.83
CA SER A 114 -20.93 12.59 -2.48
C SER A 114 -19.93 11.46 -2.23
N MET A 115 -19.64 11.19 -0.97
CA MET A 115 -18.57 10.25 -0.61
C MET A 115 -18.97 9.40 0.59
N LEU A 116 -18.56 8.14 0.54
CA LEU A 116 -18.53 7.24 1.69
C LEU A 116 -17.07 6.98 2.07
N THR A 117 -16.71 7.34 3.29
CA THR A 117 -15.39 7.08 3.89
C THR A 117 -15.58 6.13 5.07
N VAL A 118 -14.88 5.00 5.06
CA VAL A 118 -14.94 3.98 6.13
C VAL A 118 -13.55 3.86 6.74
N MET A 119 -13.46 4.15 8.05
CA MET A 119 -12.19 4.10 8.79
C MET A 119 -11.84 2.65 9.19
N ASP A 120 -10.67 2.39 9.75
CA ASP A 120 -10.05 1.06 9.92
C ASP A 120 -10.96 -0.01 10.53
N GLU A 121 -11.63 0.30 11.60
CA GLU A 121 -12.55 -0.62 12.30
C GLU A 121 -14.03 -0.30 12.02
N GLY A 122 -14.27 0.66 11.11
CA GLY A 122 -15.60 1.01 10.65
C GLY A 122 -16.21 -0.11 9.81
N ASN A 123 -17.52 -0.31 9.94
CA ASN A 123 -18.24 -1.36 9.25
C ASN A 123 -19.45 -0.82 8.50
N VAL A 124 -19.63 -1.25 7.26
CA VAL A 124 -20.82 -0.97 6.47
C VAL A 124 -21.42 -2.30 5.99
N GLU A 125 -22.64 -2.57 6.40
CA GLU A 125 -23.44 -3.71 5.93
C GLU A 125 -24.63 -3.17 5.15
N ALA A 126 -24.74 -3.51 3.88
CA ALA A 126 -25.83 -3.05 3.03
C ALA A 126 -26.33 -4.16 2.11
N GLU A 127 -27.58 -4.07 1.71
CA GLU A 127 -28.11 -4.96 0.68
C GLU A 127 -27.57 -4.58 -0.70
N ASN A 128 -27.63 -3.30 -1.03
CA ASN A 128 -27.03 -2.74 -2.24
C ASN A 128 -26.40 -1.38 -1.96
N ILE A 129 -25.30 -1.06 -2.65
CA ILE A 129 -24.68 0.27 -2.66
C ILE A 129 -24.53 0.74 -4.10
N SER A 130 -24.89 1.99 -4.39
CA SER A 130 -24.77 2.58 -5.72
C SER A 130 -24.08 3.95 -5.66
N PHE A 131 -23.06 4.13 -6.50
CA PHE A 131 -22.38 5.41 -6.70
C PHE A 131 -22.76 5.92 -8.10
N THR A 132 -23.55 7.01 -8.15
CA THR A 132 -24.17 7.46 -9.40
C THR A 132 -23.26 8.32 -10.28
N ASN A 133 -23.74 8.58 -11.51
CA ASN A 133 -23.01 9.32 -12.55
C ASN A 133 -22.53 10.70 -12.12
N GLY A 134 -21.34 11.04 -12.52
CA GLY A 134 -20.71 12.34 -12.33
C GLY A 134 -19.65 12.31 -11.22
N ALA A 135 -18.53 12.95 -11.48
CA ALA A 135 -17.43 13.02 -10.53
C ALA A 135 -17.72 14.00 -9.38
N PRO A 136 -17.24 13.75 -8.18
CA PRO A 136 -16.73 12.47 -7.68
C PRO A 136 -17.68 11.78 -6.68
N ALA A 137 -18.57 10.91 -7.14
CA ALA A 137 -19.14 9.93 -6.21
C ALA A 137 -18.06 8.89 -5.93
N ALA A 138 -17.70 8.68 -4.67
CA ALA A 138 -16.57 7.87 -4.30
C ALA A 138 -16.81 7.00 -3.07
N LEU A 139 -16.21 5.81 -3.08
CA LEU A 139 -15.96 5.01 -1.88
C LEU A 139 -14.47 5.11 -1.54
N ARG A 140 -14.19 5.42 -0.28
CA ARG A 140 -12.86 5.30 0.32
C ARG A 140 -12.97 4.38 1.53
N ASN A 141 -12.50 3.17 1.39
CA ASN A 141 -12.60 2.14 2.43
C ASN A 141 -11.23 1.80 3.02
N TRP A 142 -11.10 1.95 4.33
CA TRP A 142 -10.00 1.38 5.13
C TRP A 142 -10.51 0.33 6.14
N GLY A 143 -11.84 0.24 6.33
CA GLY A 143 -12.51 -0.72 7.21
C GLY A 143 -13.12 -1.88 6.45
N ASN A 144 -14.35 -2.22 6.79
CA ASN A 144 -15.08 -3.34 6.21
C ASN A 144 -16.37 -2.88 5.54
N VAL A 145 -16.54 -3.23 4.27
CA VAL A 145 -17.78 -2.99 3.52
C VAL A 145 -18.31 -4.33 3.02
N SER A 146 -19.49 -4.71 3.49
CA SER A 146 -20.19 -5.94 3.10
C SER A 146 -21.48 -5.62 2.38
N VAL A 147 -21.62 -6.09 1.13
CA VAL A 147 -22.79 -5.89 0.28
C VAL A 147 -23.36 -7.23 -0.11
N THR A 148 -24.55 -7.54 0.37
CA THR A 148 -25.14 -8.87 0.16
C THR A 148 -25.58 -9.14 -1.27
N ASN A 149 -25.87 -8.10 -2.05
CA ASN A 149 -26.21 -8.20 -3.48
C ASN A 149 -25.18 -7.47 -4.34
N THR A 150 -25.45 -6.24 -4.75
CA THR A 150 -24.63 -5.56 -5.76
C THR A 150 -24.11 -4.21 -5.29
N MET A 151 -22.81 -4.02 -5.47
CA MET A 151 -22.20 -2.69 -5.46
C MET A 151 -22.14 -2.17 -6.89
N THR A 152 -22.74 -1.00 -7.16
CA THR A 152 -22.77 -0.40 -8.50
C THR A 152 -21.92 0.85 -8.57
N LEU A 153 -20.97 0.85 -9.50
CA LEU A 153 -20.13 2.00 -9.83
C LEU A 153 -20.57 2.57 -11.19
N HIS A 154 -21.28 3.66 -11.19
CA HIS A 154 -21.66 4.36 -12.42
C HIS A 154 -20.49 5.19 -12.97
N SER A 155 -20.65 5.66 -14.21
CA SER A 155 -19.61 6.40 -14.93
C SER A 155 -19.06 7.57 -14.15
N GLY A 156 -17.74 7.64 -13.99
CA GLY A 156 -17.05 8.67 -13.21
C GLY A 156 -16.92 8.37 -11.71
N ALA A 157 -17.55 7.31 -11.20
CA ALA A 157 -17.35 6.88 -9.82
C ALA A 157 -15.94 6.33 -9.59
N THR A 158 -15.43 6.49 -8.39
CA THR A 158 -14.12 5.95 -7.98
C THR A 158 -14.26 5.08 -6.72
N LEU A 159 -13.50 4.00 -6.68
CA LEU A 159 -13.41 3.13 -5.51
C LEU A 159 -11.95 2.99 -5.10
N TYR A 160 -11.66 3.33 -3.86
CA TYR A 160 -10.43 2.99 -3.19
C TYR A 160 -10.71 1.99 -2.07
N ASN A 161 -9.94 0.91 -2.02
CA ASN A 161 -10.03 -0.11 -0.98
C ASN A 161 -8.68 -0.38 -0.33
N GLY A 162 -8.45 0.14 0.85
CA GLY A 162 -7.35 -0.20 1.75
C GLY A 162 -7.77 -1.16 2.87
N GLY A 163 -9.06 -1.51 2.93
CA GLY A 163 -9.64 -2.45 3.90
C GLY A 163 -10.19 -3.71 3.21
N THR A 164 -11.33 -4.20 3.66
CA THR A 164 -11.99 -5.37 3.08
C THR A 164 -13.32 -5.00 2.45
N ILE A 165 -13.54 -5.44 1.23
CA ILE A 165 -14.84 -5.38 0.56
C ILE A 165 -15.29 -6.81 0.26
N THR A 166 -16.49 -7.17 0.71
CA THR A 166 -17.19 -8.38 0.31
C THR A 166 -18.47 -8.00 -0.42
N SER A 167 -18.72 -8.58 -1.57
CA SER A 167 -19.95 -8.35 -2.33
C SER A 167 -20.32 -9.59 -3.14
N LYS A 168 -21.60 -9.75 -3.43
CA LYS A 168 -21.97 -10.77 -4.42
C LYS A 168 -21.39 -10.38 -5.78
N ASP A 169 -21.71 -9.16 -6.26
CA ASP A 169 -21.22 -8.63 -7.51
C ASP A 169 -20.79 -7.17 -7.38
N ILE A 170 -19.83 -6.74 -8.21
CA ILE A 170 -19.58 -5.33 -8.47
C ILE A 170 -19.94 -5.03 -9.91
N ALA A 171 -21.01 -4.26 -10.11
CA ALA A 171 -21.45 -3.78 -11.41
C ALA A 171 -20.75 -2.46 -11.74
N ILE A 172 -20.06 -2.40 -12.87
CA ILE A 172 -19.20 -1.27 -13.23
C ILE A 172 -19.61 -0.71 -14.59
N ASN A 173 -19.74 0.60 -14.67
CA ASN A 173 -19.89 1.32 -15.94
C ASN A 173 -18.55 1.87 -16.44
N SER A 174 -18.49 2.23 -17.72
CA SER A 174 -17.28 2.82 -18.33
C SER A 174 -16.81 4.10 -17.61
N ASN A 175 -15.54 4.45 -17.76
CA ASN A 175 -14.90 5.61 -17.14
C ASN A 175 -14.91 5.57 -15.59
N THR A 176 -14.82 4.41 -15.02
CA THR A 176 -14.65 4.18 -13.58
C THR A 176 -13.24 3.72 -13.26
N GLN A 177 -12.86 3.86 -12.00
CA GLN A 177 -11.57 3.46 -11.49
C GLN A 177 -11.69 2.73 -10.16
N ILE A 178 -10.94 1.63 -10.03
CA ILE A 178 -10.76 0.90 -8.77
C ILE A 178 -9.27 0.83 -8.44
N ILE A 179 -8.94 1.20 -7.19
CA ILE A 179 -7.64 0.93 -6.58
C ILE A 179 -7.88 0.01 -5.39
N ASN A 180 -7.26 -1.15 -5.41
CA ASN A 180 -7.33 -2.12 -4.31
C ASN A 180 -5.96 -2.32 -3.69
N ASP A 181 -5.80 -1.86 -2.44
CA ASP A 181 -4.57 -2.01 -1.66
C ASP A 181 -4.68 -3.14 -0.62
N ASN A 182 -5.87 -3.73 -0.42
CA ASN A 182 -6.03 -4.84 0.51
C ASN A 182 -6.92 -5.93 -0.10
N LYS A 183 -8.13 -6.17 0.34
CA LYS A 183 -8.91 -7.35 -0.07
C LYS A 183 -10.27 -7.00 -0.68
N ILE A 184 -10.56 -7.56 -1.85
CA ILE A 184 -11.89 -7.60 -2.46
C ILE A 184 -12.27 -9.07 -2.69
N GLU A 185 -13.44 -9.48 -2.19
CA GLU A 185 -13.95 -10.83 -2.30
C GLU A 185 -15.37 -10.81 -2.88
N LEU A 186 -15.55 -11.48 -4.02
CA LEU A 186 -16.79 -11.52 -4.78
C LEU A 186 -17.35 -12.94 -4.86
N GLU A 187 -18.63 -13.11 -4.60
CA GLU A 187 -19.30 -14.39 -4.80
C GLU A 187 -19.65 -14.66 -6.26
N GLY A 188 -19.70 -13.64 -7.10
CA GLY A 188 -20.16 -13.69 -8.48
C GLY A 188 -19.18 -13.10 -9.49
N GLU A 189 -19.69 -12.22 -10.35
CA GLU A 189 -18.95 -11.70 -11.49
C GLU A 189 -18.25 -10.36 -11.22
N PHE A 190 -17.08 -10.19 -11.83
CA PHE A 190 -16.34 -8.95 -11.91
C PHE A 190 -16.17 -8.56 -13.38
N ASN A 191 -17.11 -7.78 -13.89
CA ASN A 191 -17.14 -7.38 -15.28
C ASN A 191 -16.56 -5.97 -15.46
N LEU A 192 -15.41 -5.90 -16.12
CA LEU A 192 -14.64 -4.69 -16.36
C LEU A 192 -15.00 -4.13 -17.75
N PRO A 193 -15.74 -3.03 -17.84
CA PRO A 193 -16.18 -2.45 -19.11
C PRO A 193 -15.04 -1.74 -19.84
N SER A 194 -15.33 -1.25 -21.03
CA SER A 194 -14.41 -0.39 -21.78
C SER A 194 -14.08 0.90 -21.02
N ASN A 195 -12.85 1.41 -21.20
CA ASN A 195 -12.34 2.61 -20.51
C ASN A 195 -12.38 2.51 -18.97
N PHE A 196 -12.17 1.32 -18.45
CA PHE A 196 -12.06 1.05 -17.01
C PHE A 196 -10.59 0.91 -16.60
N SER A 197 -10.27 1.31 -15.38
CA SER A 197 -8.93 1.15 -14.80
C SER A 197 -9.00 0.41 -13.46
N LEU A 198 -8.27 -0.70 -13.37
CA LEU A 198 -8.01 -1.42 -12.14
C LEU A 198 -6.52 -1.33 -11.78
N GLU A 199 -6.21 -0.86 -10.59
CA GLU A 199 -4.91 -1.04 -9.95
C GLU A 199 -5.10 -1.95 -8.72
N ASN A 200 -4.50 -3.15 -8.76
CA ASN A 200 -4.55 -4.10 -7.65
C ASN A 200 -3.16 -4.25 -7.03
N ASN A 201 -3.00 -3.73 -5.83
CA ASN A 201 -1.84 -3.90 -4.98
C ASN A 201 -2.10 -4.94 -3.86
N GLY A 202 -3.36 -5.35 -3.69
CA GLY A 202 -3.83 -6.31 -2.70
C GLY A 202 -4.34 -7.61 -3.35
N GLU A 203 -5.42 -8.13 -2.83
CA GLU A 203 -5.99 -9.42 -3.23
C GLU A 203 -7.40 -9.25 -3.79
N ILE A 204 -7.71 -9.92 -4.91
CA ILE A 204 -9.06 -9.95 -5.48
C ILE A 204 -9.45 -11.40 -5.77
N TYR A 205 -10.60 -11.80 -5.27
CA TYR A 205 -11.16 -13.14 -5.44
C TYR A 205 -12.57 -13.08 -6.00
N GLY A 206 -12.96 -14.08 -6.81
CA GLY A 206 -14.32 -14.19 -7.32
C GLY A 206 -14.54 -15.41 -8.20
N LYS A 207 -15.74 -15.51 -8.80
CA LYS A 207 -16.05 -16.62 -9.70
C LYS A 207 -15.68 -16.32 -11.16
N LYS A 208 -16.04 -15.14 -11.63
CA LYS A 208 -15.81 -14.82 -13.03
C LYS A 208 -15.29 -13.40 -13.22
N MET A 209 -14.15 -13.27 -13.86
CA MET A 209 -13.60 -11.97 -14.26
C MET A 209 -13.69 -11.81 -15.77
N ILE A 210 -14.30 -10.73 -16.21
CA ILE A 210 -14.43 -10.37 -17.61
C ILE A 210 -13.80 -9.00 -17.82
N ALA A 211 -12.96 -8.83 -18.84
CA ALA A 211 -12.49 -7.52 -19.26
C ALA A 211 -12.71 -7.31 -20.75
N ASN A 212 -13.23 -6.13 -21.08
CA ASN A 212 -13.56 -5.71 -22.42
C ASN A 212 -12.52 -4.74 -23.01
N SER A 213 -12.73 -4.35 -24.25
CA SER A 213 -11.81 -3.47 -24.98
C SER A 213 -11.48 -2.21 -24.23
N ASP A 214 -10.20 -1.81 -24.26
CA ASP A 214 -9.67 -0.61 -23.63
C ASP A 214 -9.74 -0.59 -22.07
N ALA A 215 -10.14 -1.71 -21.44
CA ALA A 215 -9.94 -1.87 -20.01
C ALA A 215 -8.43 -2.01 -19.72
N VAL A 216 -7.96 -1.34 -18.66
CA VAL A 216 -6.57 -1.42 -18.21
C VAL A 216 -6.55 -2.07 -16.83
N ILE A 217 -5.85 -3.20 -16.73
CA ILE A 217 -5.66 -3.93 -15.48
C ILE A 217 -4.18 -3.89 -15.12
N THR A 218 -3.87 -3.35 -13.96
CA THR A 218 -2.52 -3.41 -13.37
C THR A 218 -2.59 -4.23 -12.09
N ASN A 219 -2.03 -5.44 -12.15
CA ASN A 219 -1.97 -6.33 -10.99
C ASN A 219 -0.53 -6.41 -10.45
N LYS A 220 -0.38 -6.09 -9.18
CA LYS A 220 0.90 -6.13 -8.47
C LYS A 220 0.90 -7.14 -7.32
N ASN A 221 -0.23 -7.82 -7.08
CA ASN A 221 -0.33 -8.85 -6.06
C ASN A 221 -1.21 -10.01 -6.57
N ILE A 222 -2.30 -10.35 -5.95
CA ILE A 222 -3.06 -11.59 -6.21
C ILE A 222 -4.42 -11.29 -6.84
N ILE A 223 -4.72 -11.97 -7.95
CA ILE A 223 -6.06 -12.07 -8.54
C ILE A 223 -6.37 -13.56 -8.74
N ILE A 224 -7.45 -14.06 -8.13
CA ILE A 224 -7.90 -15.45 -8.29
C ILE A 224 -9.39 -15.50 -8.61
N PHE A 225 -9.74 -16.13 -9.74
CA PHE A 225 -11.12 -16.38 -10.16
C PHE A 225 -11.30 -17.83 -10.62
N GLU A 226 -12.54 -18.32 -10.67
CA GLU A 226 -12.80 -19.61 -11.30
C GLU A 226 -12.56 -19.52 -12.81
N THR A 227 -13.06 -18.46 -13.44
CA THR A 227 -12.85 -18.19 -14.87
C THR A 227 -12.42 -16.76 -15.12
N ILE A 228 -11.47 -16.58 -16.03
CA ILE A 228 -11.03 -15.26 -16.50
C ILE A 228 -11.24 -15.21 -18.03
N SER A 229 -11.90 -14.16 -18.52
CA SER A 229 -12.20 -13.97 -19.93
C SER A 229 -11.92 -12.54 -20.38
N PHE A 230 -10.92 -12.36 -21.21
CA PHE A 230 -10.44 -11.06 -21.66
C PHE A 230 -10.63 -10.88 -23.17
N THR A 231 -11.17 -9.72 -23.55
CA THR A 231 -11.33 -9.33 -24.96
C THR A 231 -10.76 -7.93 -25.18
N ASN A 232 -9.62 -7.84 -25.82
CA ASN A 232 -8.87 -6.62 -26.15
C ASN A 232 -8.50 -5.69 -24.97
N PRO A 233 -8.29 -6.16 -23.71
CA PRO A 233 -7.78 -5.30 -22.67
C PRO A 233 -6.26 -5.12 -22.75
N THR A 234 -5.76 -4.16 -21.97
CA THR A 234 -4.34 -4.07 -21.60
C THR A 234 -4.17 -4.59 -20.18
N VAL A 235 -3.33 -5.61 -20.01
CA VAL A 235 -3.06 -6.23 -18.71
C VAL A 235 -1.57 -6.10 -18.38
N ASN A 236 -1.25 -5.44 -17.28
CA ASN A 236 0.08 -5.38 -16.71
C ASN A 236 0.07 -6.21 -15.43
N ASN A 237 0.75 -7.35 -15.44
CA ASN A 237 0.77 -8.26 -14.28
C ASN A 237 2.22 -8.48 -13.82
N SER A 238 2.50 -8.03 -12.61
CA SER A 238 3.80 -8.20 -11.98
C SER A 238 3.77 -9.14 -10.76
N CYS A 239 2.67 -9.86 -10.58
CA CYS A 239 2.53 -10.87 -9.54
C CYS A 239 1.63 -12.01 -10.02
N SER A 240 0.72 -12.52 -9.21
CA SER A 240 -0.05 -13.73 -9.51
C SER A 240 -1.44 -13.42 -10.03
N MET A 241 -1.81 -14.06 -11.14
CA MET A 241 -3.17 -14.11 -11.64
C MET A 241 -3.54 -15.58 -11.94
N GLU A 242 -4.57 -16.09 -11.28
CA GLU A 242 -4.96 -17.49 -11.40
C GLU A 242 -6.43 -17.64 -11.80
N ALA A 243 -6.69 -18.53 -12.75
CA ALA A 243 -8.03 -19.03 -13.01
C ALA A 243 -8.10 -20.51 -12.63
N THR A 244 -8.98 -20.87 -11.70
CA THR A 244 -9.05 -22.26 -11.20
C THR A 244 -9.72 -23.24 -12.16
N ILE A 245 -10.42 -22.73 -13.20
CA ILE A 245 -11.06 -23.52 -14.26
C ILE A 245 -10.47 -23.19 -15.63
N SER A 246 -10.55 -21.92 -16.07
CA SER A 246 -10.09 -21.53 -17.39
C SER A 246 -9.72 -20.05 -17.52
N PHE A 247 -8.72 -19.80 -18.37
CA PHE A 247 -8.29 -18.47 -18.78
C PHE A 247 -8.44 -18.33 -20.29
N TYR A 248 -9.24 -17.38 -20.74
CA TYR A 248 -9.44 -17.05 -22.14
C TYR A 248 -8.97 -15.63 -22.45
N ALA A 249 -8.23 -15.45 -23.53
CA ALA A 249 -7.80 -14.15 -24.02
C ALA A 249 -7.91 -14.04 -25.53
N ASN A 250 -8.55 -12.98 -26.00
CA ASN A 250 -8.62 -12.62 -27.41
C ASN A 250 -8.22 -11.16 -27.60
N GLY A 251 -7.24 -10.89 -28.44
CA GLY A 251 -6.75 -9.54 -28.74
C GLY A 251 -6.03 -8.85 -27.59
N ILE A 252 -5.57 -9.58 -26.60
CA ILE A 252 -4.96 -9.04 -25.37
C ILE A 252 -3.62 -8.35 -25.65
N LYS A 253 -3.35 -7.26 -24.92
CA LYS A 253 -2.00 -6.72 -24.70
C LYS A 253 -1.58 -7.08 -23.29
N LEU A 254 -0.86 -8.18 -23.16
CA LEU A 254 -0.42 -8.71 -21.88
C LEU A 254 1.06 -8.39 -21.64
N ASN A 255 1.36 -7.72 -20.56
CA ASN A 255 2.71 -7.46 -20.09
C ASN A 255 2.89 -8.14 -18.74
N LEU A 256 3.64 -9.22 -18.73
CA LEU A 256 4.11 -9.86 -17.49
C LEU A 256 5.51 -9.34 -17.20
N THR A 257 5.74 -8.88 -15.97
CA THR A 257 7.07 -8.47 -15.51
C THR A 257 7.33 -9.16 -14.19
N GLN A 258 8.09 -10.25 -14.22
CA GLN A 258 8.20 -11.19 -13.09
C GLN A 258 6.82 -11.68 -12.64
N GLY A 259 5.89 -11.73 -13.58
CA GLY A 259 4.49 -12.05 -13.33
C GLY A 259 4.17 -13.49 -13.72
N TYR A 260 3.12 -14.00 -13.12
CA TYR A 260 2.66 -15.36 -13.29
C TYR A 260 1.17 -15.42 -13.58
N ILE A 261 0.78 -16.20 -14.61
CA ILE A 261 -0.60 -16.55 -14.89
C ILE A 261 -0.72 -18.06 -14.92
N LYS A 262 -1.69 -18.60 -14.17
CA LYS A 262 -1.98 -20.02 -14.08
C LYS A 262 -3.44 -20.32 -14.34
N ALA A 263 -3.70 -21.40 -15.08
CA ALA A 263 -5.02 -21.99 -15.20
C ALA A 263 -4.94 -23.45 -15.63
N PRO A 264 -5.95 -24.30 -15.38
CA PRO A 264 -6.00 -25.64 -15.96
C PRO A 264 -6.06 -25.59 -17.48
N LYS A 265 -6.91 -24.75 -18.03
CA LYS A 265 -7.06 -24.54 -19.48
C LYS A 265 -6.83 -23.08 -19.83
N MET A 266 -5.98 -22.84 -20.80
CA MET A 266 -5.76 -21.50 -21.36
C MET A 266 -6.06 -21.47 -22.85
N GLU A 267 -6.58 -20.33 -23.32
CA GLU A 267 -6.74 -20.06 -24.74
C GLU A 267 -6.30 -18.63 -25.06
N PHE A 268 -5.39 -18.48 -26.04
CA PHE A 268 -4.94 -17.19 -26.57
C PHE A 268 -5.22 -17.13 -28.07
N GLN A 269 -6.23 -16.38 -28.48
CA GLN A 269 -6.63 -16.32 -29.89
C GLN A 269 -5.86 -15.29 -30.70
N ASN A 270 -5.75 -14.09 -30.20
CA ASN A 270 -5.00 -12.97 -30.81
C ASN A 270 -4.27 -12.21 -29.74
N GLY A 271 -3.34 -11.33 -30.13
CA GLY A 271 -2.76 -10.37 -29.24
C GLY A 271 -1.26 -10.52 -29.07
N VAL A 272 -0.74 -9.69 -28.20
CA VAL A 272 0.69 -9.59 -27.87
C VAL A 272 0.89 -9.91 -26.41
N VAL A 273 1.69 -10.93 -26.14
CA VAL A 273 2.03 -11.39 -24.80
C VAL A 273 3.53 -11.17 -24.59
N ASN A 274 3.87 -10.17 -23.77
CA ASN A 274 5.23 -9.90 -23.37
C ASN A 274 5.51 -10.56 -22.02
N LEU A 275 6.43 -11.51 -22.01
CA LEU A 275 6.93 -12.18 -20.82
C LEU A 275 8.32 -11.60 -20.50
N ASN A 276 8.40 -10.75 -19.47
CA ASN A 276 9.62 -10.03 -19.16
C ASN A 276 10.28 -10.59 -17.88
N ASN A 277 11.60 -10.76 -17.93
CA ASN A 277 12.45 -11.04 -16.76
C ASN A 277 12.00 -12.25 -15.91
N GLY A 278 11.80 -13.40 -16.52
CA GLY A 278 11.43 -14.61 -15.79
C GLY A 278 9.96 -14.67 -15.42
N SER A 279 9.09 -14.21 -16.32
CA SER A 279 7.62 -14.37 -16.21
C SER A 279 7.15 -15.73 -16.70
N MET A 280 5.97 -16.15 -16.27
CA MET A 280 5.45 -17.47 -16.63
C MET A 280 3.96 -17.48 -16.97
N LEU A 281 3.63 -18.26 -18.00
CA LEU A 281 2.28 -18.77 -18.28
C LEU A 281 2.26 -20.28 -18.03
N GLU A 282 1.37 -20.76 -17.17
CA GLU A 282 1.22 -22.17 -16.87
C GLU A 282 -0.22 -22.64 -17.12
N ALA A 283 -0.41 -23.47 -18.12
CA ALA A 283 -1.65 -24.23 -18.31
C ALA A 283 -1.45 -25.67 -17.81
N THR A 284 -2.05 -26.01 -16.67
CA THR A 284 -1.76 -27.31 -16.03
C THR A 284 -2.33 -28.50 -16.76
N THR A 285 -3.27 -28.27 -17.70
CA THR A 285 -3.87 -29.32 -18.53
C THR A 285 -3.60 -29.06 -20.01
N ARG A 286 -3.92 -27.86 -20.51
CA ARG A 286 -3.87 -27.56 -21.93
C ARG A 286 -3.82 -26.07 -22.24
N LEU A 287 -2.97 -25.69 -23.18
CA LEU A 287 -2.94 -24.38 -23.82
C LEU A 287 -3.40 -24.52 -25.29
N ASP A 288 -4.47 -23.83 -25.64
CA ASP A 288 -4.93 -23.70 -27.02
C ASP A 288 -4.58 -22.33 -27.60
N ILE A 289 -4.04 -22.32 -28.81
CA ILE A 289 -3.73 -21.11 -29.58
C ILE A 289 -4.44 -21.22 -30.93
N PRO A 290 -5.75 -20.87 -30.99
CA PRO A 290 -6.52 -20.95 -32.23
C PRO A 290 -5.92 -20.10 -33.35
N PRO A 291 -6.31 -20.31 -34.60
CA PRO A 291 -5.87 -19.48 -35.72
C PRO A 291 -6.05 -17.99 -35.43
N GLY A 292 -4.96 -17.26 -35.56
CA GLY A 292 -4.90 -15.82 -35.27
C GLY A 292 -3.47 -15.32 -35.31
N TYR A 293 -3.22 -14.13 -34.76
CA TYR A 293 -1.90 -13.52 -34.74
C TYR A 293 -1.42 -13.33 -33.30
N ALA A 294 -1.42 -14.41 -32.50
CA ALA A 294 -0.85 -14.37 -31.17
C ALA A 294 0.68 -14.38 -31.28
N THR A 295 1.34 -13.47 -30.54
CA THR A 295 2.80 -13.44 -30.44
C THR A 295 3.20 -13.41 -28.97
N PHE A 296 4.12 -14.30 -28.61
CA PHE A 296 4.68 -14.44 -27.26
C PHE A 296 6.14 -14.03 -27.31
N TYR A 297 6.47 -12.93 -26.63
CA TYR A 297 7.81 -12.38 -26.56
C TYR A 297 8.44 -12.65 -25.20
N GLY A 298 9.56 -13.35 -25.15
CA GLY A 298 10.45 -13.40 -24.01
C GLY A 298 11.42 -12.22 -24.02
N LYS A 299 11.40 -11.36 -23.01
CA LYS A 299 12.23 -10.16 -22.94
C LYS A 299 12.97 -10.07 -21.61
N GLY A 300 14.13 -9.41 -21.62
CA GLY A 300 14.96 -9.19 -20.45
C GLY A 300 16.02 -10.29 -20.27
N GLU A 301 16.75 -10.18 -19.16
CA GLU A 301 17.91 -11.04 -18.88
C GLU A 301 17.52 -12.45 -18.42
N ASN A 302 16.45 -12.56 -17.64
CA ASN A 302 15.97 -13.84 -17.14
C ASN A 302 15.02 -14.48 -18.16
N THR A 303 15.25 -15.75 -18.45
CA THR A 303 14.40 -16.52 -19.36
C THR A 303 13.01 -16.69 -18.80
N SER A 304 12.00 -16.32 -19.59
CA SER A 304 10.58 -16.52 -19.26
C SER A 304 10.11 -17.88 -19.75
N MET A 305 8.94 -18.35 -19.27
CA MET A 305 8.46 -19.69 -19.56
C MET A 305 6.98 -19.71 -19.96
N ILE A 306 6.68 -20.56 -20.94
CA ILE A 306 5.32 -21.07 -21.18
C ILE A 306 5.35 -22.57 -20.91
N LYS A 307 4.47 -23.06 -20.03
CA LYS A 307 4.43 -24.47 -19.64
C LYS A 307 3.02 -25.04 -19.77
N SER A 308 2.91 -26.14 -20.47
CA SER A 308 1.66 -26.90 -20.54
C SER A 308 1.93 -28.32 -21.04
N PRO A 309 1.28 -29.37 -20.47
CA PRO A 309 1.40 -30.74 -20.98
C PRO A 309 1.04 -30.84 -22.46
N ILE A 310 0.03 -30.09 -22.87
CA ILE A 310 -0.44 -30.06 -24.28
C ILE A 310 -0.51 -28.60 -24.71
N ILE A 311 0.19 -28.28 -25.81
CA ILE A 311 0.01 -27.02 -26.52
C ILE A 311 -0.50 -27.34 -27.92
N ALA A 312 -1.63 -26.78 -28.30
CA ALA A 312 -2.21 -27.01 -29.61
C ALA A 312 -2.62 -25.71 -30.28
N GLY A 313 -2.15 -25.48 -31.50
CA GLY A 313 -2.47 -24.23 -32.17
C GLY A 313 -1.91 -24.14 -33.59
N GLN A 314 -2.11 -22.95 -34.17
CA GLN A 314 -1.57 -22.58 -35.49
C GLN A 314 -1.53 -21.04 -35.64
N GLY A 315 -0.59 -20.54 -36.45
CA GLY A 315 -0.51 -19.13 -36.81
C GLY A 315 -0.05 -18.20 -35.67
N PHE A 316 0.89 -18.66 -34.86
CA PHE A 316 1.42 -17.87 -33.75
C PHE A 316 2.97 -17.83 -33.75
N THR A 317 3.55 -17.01 -32.93
CA THR A 317 5.01 -16.82 -32.84
C THR A 317 5.50 -16.87 -31.41
N TYR A 318 6.58 -17.61 -31.17
CA TYR A 318 7.44 -17.53 -29.98
C TYR A 318 8.72 -16.78 -30.34
N ASP A 319 9.08 -15.76 -29.59
CA ASP A 319 10.18 -14.86 -29.91
C ASP A 319 11.00 -14.51 -28.67
N GLY A 320 12.32 -14.50 -28.79
CA GLY A 320 13.24 -13.98 -27.79
C GLY A 320 13.58 -14.95 -26.67
N ASN A 321 13.89 -14.42 -25.49
CA ASN A 321 14.36 -15.20 -24.33
C ASN A 321 13.20 -15.96 -23.66
N LEU A 322 12.75 -17.04 -24.28
CA LEU A 322 11.54 -17.77 -23.93
C LEU A 322 11.73 -19.29 -24.04
N ALA A 323 11.50 -20.00 -22.95
CA ALA A 323 11.43 -21.45 -22.91
C ALA A 323 9.96 -21.90 -23.00
N ILE A 324 9.66 -22.84 -23.88
CA ILE A 324 8.35 -23.46 -24.02
C ILE A 324 8.48 -24.92 -23.60
N GLU A 325 7.87 -25.29 -22.48
CA GLU A 325 7.85 -26.66 -22.00
C GLU A 325 6.50 -27.32 -22.31
N SER A 326 6.54 -28.39 -23.10
CA SER A 326 5.36 -29.18 -23.42
C SER A 326 5.73 -30.62 -23.78
N ASP A 327 4.98 -31.58 -23.24
CA ASP A 327 5.13 -32.99 -23.61
C ASP A 327 4.53 -33.30 -24.98
N ASN A 328 3.52 -32.52 -25.38
CA ASN A 328 2.83 -32.67 -26.65
C ASN A 328 2.50 -31.31 -27.26
N HIS A 329 3.38 -30.84 -28.14
CA HIS A 329 3.16 -29.62 -28.92
C HIS A 329 2.55 -30.02 -30.29
N VAL A 330 1.23 -29.84 -30.45
CA VAL A 330 0.45 -30.32 -31.56
C VAL A 330 0.13 -29.22 -32.57
N GLU A 331 0.47 -29.42 -33.83
CA GLU A 331 -0.03 -28.60 -34.93
C GLU A 331 -1.45 -29.05 -35.35
N LYS A 332 -2.38 -28.11 -35.44
CA LYS A 332 -3.76 -28.41 -35.80
C LYS A 332 -4.00 -28.58 -37.32
N SER A 333 -3.07 -28.18 -38.19
CA SER A 333 -3.23 -28.30 -39.65
C SER A 333 -1.89 -28.48 -40.34
N PRO A 334 -1.72 -29.49 -41.18
CA PRO A 334 -0.49 -29.74 -41.94
C PRO A 334 -0.27 -28.77 -43.11
N HIS A 335 -1.22 -27.88 -43.43
CA HIS A 335 -1.17 -27.05 -44.66
C HIS A 335 -0.78 -25.59 -44.40
N TRP A 336 -0.64 -25.15 -43.15
CA TRP A 336 -0.25 -23.79 -42.80
C TRP A 336 1.01 -23.88 -41.93
N THR A 337 2.02 -23.05 -42.21
CA THR A 337 3.17 -22.88 -41.33
C THR A 337 2.67 -22.34 -39.97
N ASN A 338 2.67 -23.17 -38.99
CA ASN A 338 1.65 -23.12 -38.01
C ASN A 338 2.11 -22.35 -36.79
N PHE A 339 3.43 -22.28 -36.57
CA PHE A 339 4.05 -21.40 -35.57
C PHE A 339 5.51 -21.12 -35.94
N HIS A 340 6.01 -19.99 -35.46
CA HIS A 340 7.40 -19.60 -35.63
C HIS A 340 8.09 -19.61 -34.28
N VAL A 341 9.32 -20.14 -34.25
CA VAL A 341 10.20 -20.13 -33.07
C VAL A 341 11.47 -19.41 -33.48
N GLN A 342 11.75 -18.25 -32.89
CA GLN A 342 12.82 -17.39 -33.35
C GLN A 342 13.51 -16.60 -32.24
N ASN A 343 14.68 -16.02 -32.57
CA ASN A 343 15.43 -15.10 -31.71
C ASN A 343 15.78 -15.67 -30.32
N GLY A 344 16.01 -17.00 -30.22
CA GLY A 344 16.43 -17.64 -28.96
C GLY A 344 15.32 -18.37 -28.22
N ALA A 345 14.06 -18.23 -28.64
CA ALA A 345 12.98 -19.07 -28.12
C ALA A 345 13.22 -20.55 -28.48
N TYR A 346 12.81 -21.46 -27.60
CA TYR A 346 12.95 -22.90 -27.86
C TYR A 346 11.85 -23.71 -27.17
N ILE A 347 11.54 -24.87 -27.76
CA ILE A 347 10.56 -25.83 -27.25
C ILE A 347 11.29 -27.04 -26.71
N THR A 348 10.90 -27.51 -25.54
CA THR A 348 11.46 -28.71 -24.91
C THR A 348 10.37 -29.44 -24.12
N LYS A 349 10.68 -30.63 -23.60
CA LYS A 349 9.76 -31.35 -22.72
C LYS A 349 9.70 -30.71 -21.35
N ILE A 350 8.62 -30.98 -20.64
CA ILE A 350 8.43 -30.51 -19.28
C ILE A 350 9.60 -30.97 -18.40
N GLY A 351 10.21 -30.03 -17.69
CA GLY A 351 11.34 -30.24 -16.78
C GLY A 351 12.71 -30.21 -17.43
N GLU A 352 12.82 -30.08 -18.77
CA GLU A 352 14.12 -30.13 -19.46
C GLU A 352 14.76 -28.75 -19.67
N SER A 353 14.01 -27.66 -19.63
CA SER A 353 14.55 -26.31 -19.86
C SER A 353 15.50 -25.83 -18.74
N LYS A 354 15.35 -26.37 -17.53
CA LYS A 354 16.08 -25.95 -16.32
C LYS A 354 15.86 -24.48 -15.95
N VAL A 355 14.84 -23.87 -16.50
CA VAL A 355 14.44 -22.50 -16.17
C VAL A 355 13.64 -22.53 -14.86
N THR A 356 14.05 -21.73 -13.90
CA THR A 356 13.32 -21.54 -12.64
C THR A 356 12.63 -20.19 -12.67
N ILE A 357 11.36 -20.17 -12.32
CA ILE A 357 10.55 -18.95 -12.23
C ILE A 357 10.29 -18.65 -10.75
N GLU A 358 10.65 -17.45 -10.31
CA GLU A 358 10.31 -16.95 -8.98
C GLU A 358 9.03 -16.14 -9.06
N VAL A 359 8.09 -16.39 -8.15
CA VAL A 359 6.88 -15.59 -8.03
C VAL A 359 7.02 -14.52 -6.94
N CYS A 360 6.29 -13.44 -7.14
CA CYS A 360 6.23 -12.28 -6.25
C CYS A 360 5.83 -12.57 -4.80
N THR A 361 5.17 -13.71 -4.54
CA THR A 361 4.75 -14.15 -3.20
C THR A 361 5.84 -14.91 -2.43
N GLY A 362 7.06 -14.97 -2.98
CA GLY A 362 8.18 -15.71 -2.37
C GLY A 362 8.08 -17.24 -2.53
N THR A 363 7.03 -17.74 -3.16
CA THR A 363 6.94 -19.16 -3.55
C THR A 363 7.59 -19.36 -4.90
N LYS A 364 8.51 -20.30 -5.02
CA LYS A 364 9.06 -20.69 -6.31
C LYS A 364 7.99 -21.40 -7.11
N ASN A 365 7.69 -20.89 -8.29
CA ASN A 365 6.92 -21.65 -9.25
C ASN A 365 7.81 -22.65 -9.93
N GLU A 366 7.36 -23.88 -9.90
CA GLU A 366 8.02 -24.98 -10.57
C GLU A 366 7.96 -24.83 -12.09
N GLY A 367 8.84 -24.00 -12.64
CA GLY A 367 9.18 -24.10 -14.05
C GLY A 367 9.60 -25.55 -14.36
N ASN A 368 10.42 -26.11 -13.49
CA ASN A 368 10.88 -27.49 -13.59
C ASN A 368 10.67 -28.23 -12.27
N LYS A 369 10.27 -29.50 -12.34
CA LYS A 369 10.36 -30.45 -11.23
C LYS A 369 11.84 -30.79 -11.00
N GLY A 370 12.51 -29.95 -10.32
CA GLY A 370 13.87 -30.19 -9.93
C GLY A 370 14.16 -29.73 -8.53
N GLU A 371 13.34 -30.04 -7.60
CA GLU A 371 13.35 -29.98 -6.13
C GLU A 371 11.95 -29.57 -5.71
N GLU A 372 11.33 -30.34 -4.81
CA GLU A 372 10.07 -29.93 -4.19
C GLU A 372 10.25 -28.53 -3.64
N PRO A 373 9.28 -27.59 -3.82
CA PRO A 373 9.37 -26.28 -3.21
C PRO A 373 9.60 -26.51 -1.73
N GLU A 374 10.74 -26.07 -1.22
CA GLU A 374 10.88 -25.97 0.22
C GLU A 374 9.74 -25.04 0.67
N GLU A 375 8.84 -25.55 1.51
CA GLU A 375 7.87 -24.69 2.17
C GLU A 375 8.63 -23.50 2.74
N PRO A 376 8.15 -22.26 2.56
CA PRO A 376 8.86 -21.10 3.04
C PRO A 376 9.20 -21.33 4.51
N LYS A 377 10.49 -21.39 4.81
CA LYS A 377 10.97 -21.55 6.18
C LYS A 377 10.68 -20.25 6.92
N PHE A 378 9.81 -20.31 7.88
CA PHE A 378 9.54 -19.18 8.77
C PHE A 378 10.52 -19.19 9.95
N PRO A 379 10.91 -18.00 10.42
CA PRO A 379 10.52 -16.69 9.93
C PRO A 379 11.19 -16.31 8.59
N ILE A 380 10.50 -15.51 7.77
CA ILE A 380 11.12 -14.85 6.62
C ILE A 380 11.82 -13.60 7.14
N ILE A 381 13.09 -13.46 6.84
CA ILE A 381 13.91 -12.32 7.23
C ILE A 381 13.93 -11.30 6.08
N VAL A 382 13.60 -10.05 6.40
CA VAL A 382 13.68 -8.92 5.47
C VAL A 382 14.65 -7.90 6.05
N ASP A 383 15.76 -7.71 5.34
CA ASP A 383 16.81 -6.79 5.72
C ASP A 383 16.78 -5.54 4.83
N ASP A 384 16.87 -4.38 5.47
CA ASP A 384 17.11 -3.10 4.83
C ASP A 384 18.43 -2.54 5.34
N THR A 385 19.42 -2.48 4.46
CA THR A 385 20.80 -2.01 4.75
C THR A 385 21.08 -0.63 4.16
N HIS A 386 20.05 0.09 3.70
CA HIS A 386 20.20 1.47 3.29
C HIS A 386 20.54 2.36 4.49
N ASN A 387 21.40 3.34 4.25
CA ASN A 387 21.73 4.33 5.26
C ASN A 387 20.68 5.43 5.27
N TYR A 388 20.10 5.70 6.45
CA TYR A 388 19.16 6.82 6.64
C TYR A 388 19.76 7.77 7.67
N ALA A 389 20.14 8.98 7.24
CA ALA A 389 20.74 9.97 8.10
C ALA A 389 19.67 10.86 8.73
N TYR A 390 19.80 11.09 10.03
CA TYR A 390 18.99 12.00 10.84
C TYR A 390 19.90 13.08 11.39
N LEU A 391 19.59 14.33 11.09
CA LEU A 391 20.35 15.49 11.48
C LEU A 391 19.44 16.42 12.27
N PHE A 392 19.92 16.89 13.42
CA PHE A 392 19.14 17.71 14.34
C PHE A 392 19.89 18.95 14.77
N GLU A 393 19.11 20.02 15.01
CA GLU A 393 19.48 21.23 15.73
C GLU A 393 18.89 21.19 17.13
N ASP A 394 19.61 21.69 18.14
CA ASP A 394 19.17 21.65 19.55
C ASP A 394 18.42 22.92 20.00
N GLN A 395 18.39 23.97 19.18
CA GLN A 395 17.86 25.27 19.57
C GLN A 395 16.34 25.39 19.49
N TRP A 396 15.68 24.58 18.65
CA TRP A 396 14.22 24.67 18.54
C TRP A 396 13.53 24.78 19.91
N PRO A 397 12.51 25.64 20.08
CA PRO A 397 11.76 26.43 19.07
C PRO A 397 12.44 27.74 18.66
N LEU A 398 13.62 28.04 19.14
CA LEU A 398 14.38 29.21 18.74
C LEU A 398 15.19 28.92 17.47
N TYR A 399 15.66 29.97 16.81
CA TYR A 399 16.58 29.82 15.69
C TYR A 399 17.94 29.29 16.16
N GLY A 400 18.44 28.29 15.44
CA GLY A 400 19.82 27.81 15.52
C GLY A 400 20.70 28.41 14.44
N ASP A 401 21.90 27.88 14.29
CA ASP A 401 22.82 28.23 13.22
C ASP A 401 22.58 27.42 11.93
N TYR A 402 21.67 26.46 11.98
CA TYR A 402 21.21 25.64 10.84
C TYR A 402 22.31 24.88 10.10
N ASP A 403 23.37 24.50 10.78
CA ASP A 403 24.40 23.65 10.21
C ASP A 403 24.11 22.15 10.36
N MET A 404 23.00 21.81 11.03
CA MET A 404 22.43 20.47 11.18
C MET A 404 23.41 19.44 11.73
N ASN A 405 24.26 19.84 12.64
CA ASN A 405 25.33 19.02 13.21
C ASN A 405 25.25 18.83 14.73
N ASP A 406 24.27 19.44 15.41
CA ASP A 406 24.11 19.31 16.87
C ASP A 406 23.94 17.86 17.29
N LEU A 407 23.25 17.06 16.45
CA LEU A 407 23.27 15.61 16.56
C LEU A 407 23.11 14.95 15.18
N VAL A 408 23.99 13.99 14.88
CA VAL A 408 23.94 13.20 13.65
C VAL A 408 23.85 11.72 13.99
N MET A 409 22.79 11.07 13.56
CA MET A 409 22.57 9.64 13.66
C MET A 409 22.33 9.03 12.29
N ILE A 410 22.76 7.78 12.10
CA ILE A 410 22.59 7.07 10.82
C ILE A 410 22.06 5.67 11.11
N ILE A 411 20.83 5.38 10.68
CA ILE A 411 20.33 4.00 10.67
C ILE A 411 21.13 3.23 9.63
N LYS A 412 21.73 2.11 10.05
CA LYS A 412 22.62 1.27 9.24
C LYS A 412 21.92 0.00 8.77
N GLU A 413 21.03 -0.52 9.58
CA GLU A 413 20.36 -1.78 9.33
C GLU A 413 19.01 -1.81 10.02
N ARG A 414 18.02 -2.29 9.31
CA ARG A 414 16.68 -2.53 9.80
C ARG A 414 16.24 -3.93 9.35
N THR A 415 16.05 -4.83 10.29
CA THR A 415 15.67 -6.21 10.02
C THR A 415 14.31 -6.52 10.63
N ILE A 416 13.41 -7.11 9.86
CA ILE A 416 12.14 -7.66 10.35
C ILE A 416 12.06 -9.16 10.08
N SER A 417 11.51 -9.91 11.04
CA SER A 417 11.23 -11.34 10.91
C SER A 417 9.72 -11.54 10.79
N LEU A 418 9.27 -12.14 9.70
CA LEU A 418 7.86 -12.36 9.38
C LEU A 418 7.44 -13.79 9.65
N ASN A 419 6.30 -13.95 10.31
CA ASN A 419 5.66 -15.25 10.48
C ASN A 419 4.83 -15.66 9.24
N LYS A 420 4.26 -16.86 9.28
CA LYS A 420 3.41 -17.41 8.20
C LYS A 420 2.17 -16.58 7.85
N ASN A 421 1.77 -15.66 8.72
CA ASN A 421 0.62 -14.76 8.50
C ASN A 421 1.07 -13.37 7.99
N ASN A 422 2.34 -13.24 7.55
CA ASN A 422 2.94 -11.98 7.14
C ASN A 422 2.88 -10.89 8.24
N LYS A 423 3.02 -11.32 9.51
CA LYS A 423 3.10 -10.40 10.67
C LYS A 423 4.50 -10.41 11.24
N VAL A 424 4.93 -9.28 11.77
CA VAL A 424 6.27 -9.14 12.34
C VAL A 424 6.33 -9.76 13.73
N GLU A 425 7.23 -10.72 13.91
CA GLU A 425 7.53 -11.34 15.20
C GLU A 425 8.72 -10.68 15.89
N GLU A 426 9.68 -10.23 15.12
CA GLU A 426 10.90 -9.60 15.62
C GLU A 426 11.27 -8.40 14.75
N PHE A 427 11.71 -7.34 15.38
CA PHE A 427 12.26 -6.16 14.75
C PHE A 427 13.61 -5.82 15.38
N LYS A 428 14.62 -5.66 14.55
CA LYS A 428 15.97 -5.25 14.94
C LYS A 428 16.36 -3.98 14.20
N LEU A 429 16.98 -3.06 14.92
CA LEU A 429 17.51 -1.82 14.36
C LEU A 429 18.95 -1.61 14.83
N SER A 430 19.79 -1.17 13.91
CA SER A 430 21.16 -0.72 14.18
C SER A 430 21.34 0.72 13.71
N ILE A 431 21.79 1.58 14.59
CA ILE A 431 21.99 3.00 14.36
C ILE A 431 23.35 3.46 14.87
N ASP A 432 24.04 4.25 14.08
CA ASP A 432 25.28 4.88 14.47
C ASP A 432 25.01 6.29 15.01
N LEU A 433 25.46 6.58 16.22
CA LEU A 433 25.66 7.95 16.68
C LEU A 433 26.98 8.43 16.08
N ALA A 434 26.88 9.28 15.07
CA ALA A 434 28.01 9.67 14.22
C ALA A 434 28.74 10.92 14.73
N ALA A 435 27.98 11.95 15.13
CA ALA A 435 28.55 13.23 15.54
C ALA A 435 27.63 13.95 16.56
N THR A 436 28.23 14.86 17.35
CA THR A 436 27.49 15.85 18.12
C THR A 436 28.26 17.17 18.13
N GLY A 437 27.60 18.26 17.67
CA GLY A 437 28.11 19.63 17.72
C GLY A 437 27.57 20.43 18.89
N ALA A 438 26.57 19.91 19.59
CA ALA A 438 25.88 20.59 20.66
C ALA A 438 26.79 20.92 21.86
N THR A 439 26.50 22.02 22.49
CA THR A 439 27.09 22.40 23.80
C THR A 439 26.20 22.01 24.98
N LYS A 440 25.15 21.25 24.74
CA LYS A 440 24.16 20.76 25.71
C LYS A 440 24.11 19.25 25.74
N SER A 441 23.55 18.72 26.81
CA SER A 441 23.21 17.29 26.85
C SER A 441 22.04 16.99 25.93
N ILE A 442 22.25 16.11 24.97
CA ILE A 442 21.21 15.62 24.03
C ILE A 442 21.07 14.12 24.21
N GLY A 443 19.86 13.67 24.51
CA GLY A 443 19.47 12.28 24.45
C GLY A 443 18.62 12.00 23.20
N ALA A 444 18.44 10.72 22.87
CA ALA A 444 17.64 10.31 21.74
C ALA A 444 16.84 9.04 22.02
N ALA A 445 15.71 8.93 21.32
CA ALA A 445 14.86 7.75 21.30
C ALA A 445 14.14 7.61 19.96
N ILE A 446 13.49 6.47 19.76
CA ILE A 446 12.64 6.21 18.59
C ILE A 446 11.25 5.85 19.08
N MET A 447 10.22 6.57 18.66
CA MET A 447 8.84 6.16 18.81
C MET A 447 8.41 5.40 17.54
N LEU A 448 7.83 4.24 17.73
CA LEU A 448 7.30 3.42 16.64
C LEU A 448 5.84 3.80 16.42
N ASP A 449 5.56 4.71 15.50
CA ASP A 449 4.23 5.34 15.31
C ASP A 449 3.11 4.37 14.92
N GLY A 450 3.46 3.17 14.42
CA GLY A 450 2.49 2.11 14.09
C GLY A 450 2.42 0.98 15.12
N VAL A 451 3.18 1.05 16.23
CA VAL A 451 3.32 -0.05 17.19
C VAL A 451 2.85 0.38 18.58
N PRO A 452 1.67 -0.04 19.04
CA PRO A 452 1.24 0.22 20.40
C PRO A 452 2.26 -0.32 21.43
N ALA A 453 2.45 0.39 22.52
CA ALA A 453 3.37 -0.04 23.58
C ALA A 453 3.03 -1.45 24.13
N SER A 454 1.75 -1.82 24.11
CA SER A 454 1.25 -3.14 24.51
C SER A 454 1.63 -4.27 23.54
N ALA A 455 2.06 -3.94 22.32
CA ALA A 455 2.48 -4.95 21.34
C ALA A 455 3.90 -5.49 21.59
N ILE A 456 4.67 -4.86 22.49
CA ILE A 456 5.99 -5.35 22.89
C ILE A 456 5.81 -6.48 23.90
N MET A 457 6.16 -7.69 23.48
CA MET A 457 5.86 -8.92 24.22
C MET A 457 6.90 -9.32 25.26
N GLN A 458 8.11 -8.84 25.11
CA GLN A 458 9.26 -9.19 25.96
C GLN A 458 10.16 -7.96 26.17
N PRO A 459 11.00 -7.95 27.21
CA PRO A 459 11.96 -6.88 27.41
C PRO A 459 12.85 -6.68 26.19
N VAL A 460 12.97 -5.43 25.75
CA VAL A 460 13.86 -5.02 24.65
C VAL A 460 15.30 -5.42 24.97
N GLU A 461 15.95 -6.04 24.01
CA GLU A 461 17.36 -6.38 24.06
C GLU A 461 18.19 -5.24 23.46
N PHE A 462 18.95 -4.54 24.30
CA PHE A 462 19.84 -3.46 23.88
C PHE A 462 21.29 -3.95 23.82
N SER A 463 22.04 -3.45 22.84
CA SER A 463 23.48 -3.67 22.75
C SER A 463 24.25 -3.09 23.94
N ASP A 464 23.75 -2.01 24.54
CA ASP A 464 24.39 -1.33 25.68
C ASP A 464 23.36 -0.65 26.58
N ASN A 465 22.95 -1.32 27.67
CA ASN A 465 22.01 -0.75 28.63
C ASN A 465 22.59 0.41 29.45
N SER A 466 23.92 0.63 29.43
CA SER A 466 24.55 1.71 30.18
C SER A 466 24.23 3.10 29.61
N LEU A 467 23.77 3.14 28.35
CA LEU A 467 23.46 4.39 27.64
C LEU A 467 22.07 4.97 27.98
N ILE A 468 21.21 4.22 28.65
CA ILE A 468 19.77 4.54 28.80
C ILE A 468 19.32 4.61 30.27
N LYS A 469 20.21 4.96 31.18
CA LYS A 469 19.96 4.89 32.64
C LYS A 469 18.95 5.93 33.16
N SER A 470 18.79 7.06 32.48
CA SER A 470 17.88 8.13 32.91
C SER A 470 16.43 7.92 32.43
N PHE A 471 16.17 6.97 31.58
CA PHE A 471 14.81 6.66 31.10
C PHE A 471 13.98 5.96 32.18
N ASN A 472 12.72 6.38 32.32
CA ASN A 472 11.75 5.67 33.13
C ASN A 472 11.15 4.51 32.29
N LEU A 473 11.71 3.33 32.48
CA LEU A 473 11.35 2.15 31.67
C LEU A 473 10.30 1.28 32.39
N ASN A 474 9.39 0.72 31.60
CA ASN A 474 8.48 -0.32 32.09
C ASN A 474 9.17 -1.71 32.12
N SER A 475 8.42 -2.76 32.47
CA SER A 475 8.93 -4.14 32.54
C SER A 475 9.52 -4.63 31.22
N ASN A 476 9.03 -4.12 30.07
CA ASN A 476 9.53 -4.47 28.74
C ASN A 476 10.65 -3.55 28.25
N LYS A 477 11.21 -2.73 29.14
CA LYS A 477 12.32 -1.80 28.86
C LYS A 477 12.02 -0.77 27.76
N ILE A 478 10.78 -0.44 27.53
CA ILE A 478 10.35 0.72 26.74
C ILE A 478 9.95 1.85 27.68
N GLU A 479 9.91 3.09 27.19
CA GLU A 479 9.55 4.23 28.00
C GLU A 479 8.12 4.10 28.55
N ASN A 480 7.98 4.28 29.85
CA ASN A 480 6.71 4.07 30.55
C ASN A 480 5.70 5.19 30.25
N GLY A 481 4.42 4.83 30.20
CA GLY A 481 3.30 5.79 30.05
C GLY A 481 3.06 6.29 28.63
N GLN A 482 3.66 5.69 27.63
CA GLN A 482 3.45 5.99 26.22
C GLN A 482 2.37 5.10 25.61
N ASP A 483 1.61 5.62 24.61
CA ASP A 483 0.65 4.82 23.86
C ASP A 483 1.35 3.96 22.80
N TYR A 484 2.32 4.54 22.12
CA TYR A 484 3.20 3.85 21.17
C TYR A 484 4.52 3.45 21.83
N ALA A 485 5.16 2.43 21.30
CA ALA A 485 6.44 1.97 21.82
C ALA A 485 7.52 3.03 21.60
N VAL A 486 8.06 3.58 22.67
CA VAL A 486 9.21 4.48 22.66
C VAL A 486 10.44 3.72 23.15
N ILE A 487 11.38 3.50 22.22
CA ILE A 487 12.62 2.76 22.43
C ILE A 487 13.74 3.76 22.69
N PRO A 488 14.36 3.78 23.89
CA PRO A 488 15.49 4.66 24.17
C PRO A 488 16.73 4.26 23.38
N LEU A 489 17.54 5.24 22.99
CA LEU A 489 18.83 5.02 22.35
C LEU A 489 19.99 5.38 23.28
N PHE A 490 19.99 6.60 23.79
CA PHE A 490 20.98 7.07 24.77
C PHE A 490 20.48 8.29 25.54
N ASP A 491 21.00 8.46 26.75
CA ASP A 491 20.69 9.59 27.63
C ASP A 491 21.44 10.87 27.24
N ASP A 492 22.68 10.71 26.74
CA ASP A 492 23.61 11.81 26.49
C ASP A 492 24.58 11.40 25.36
N ALA A 493 24.56 12.14 24.28
CA ALA A 493 25.35 11.87 23.09
C ALA A 493 26.86 11.94 23.36
N HIS A 494 27.31 12.91 24.15
CA HIS A 494 28.73 13.08 24.44
C HIS A 494 29.27 11.90 25.25
N LYS A 495 28.52 11.48 26.27
CA LYS A 495 28.88 10.31 27.08
C LYS A 495 28.85 9.03 26.26
N ALA A 496 27.86 8.88 25.37
CA ALA A 496 27.78 7.74 24.46
C ALA A 496 28.99 7.69 23.52
N LEU A 497 29.52 8.82 23.10
CA LEU A 497 30.75 8.93 22.31
C LEU A 497 32.03 8.90 23.16
N GLY A 498 31.91 8.64 24.48
CA GLY A 498 33.07 8.49 25.39
C GLY A 498 33.69 9.81 25.80
N ARG A 499 32.91 10.90 25.87
CA ARG A 499 33.38 12.22 26.32
C ARG A 499 32.56 12.71 27.49
N ASP A 500 33.22 13.35 28.46
CA ASP A 500 32.59 13.90 29.64
C ASP A 500 32.27 15.41 29.52
N ARG A 501 32.73 16.04 28.44
CA ARG A 501 32.53 17.47 28.18
C ARG A 501 31.66 17.66 26.98
N TYR A 502 30.81 18.70 26.98
CA TYR A 502 29.96 19.11 25.89
C TYR A 502 30.77 19.94 24.87
N GLU A 503 31.56 19.25 24.10
CA GLU A 503 32.43 19.79 23.04
C GLU A 503 32.04 19.15 21.70
N GLN A 504 32.39 19.81 20.62
CA GLN A 504 32.11 19.28 19.29
C GLN A 504 32.90 17.97 19.02
N ILE A 505 32.19 16.94 18.59
CA ILE A 505 32.74 15.62 18.28
C ILE A 505 32.34 15.22 16.86
N ASN A 506 33.31 14.89 16.03
CA ASN A 506 33.13 14.42 14.65
C ASN A 506 32.43 15.43 13.70
N THR A 507 32.33 16.71 14.07
CA THR A 507 31.71 17.74 13.23
C THR A 507 32.72 18.38 12.29
N PHE A 508 34.01 18.31 12.60
CA PHE A 508 35.11 18.79 11.76
C PHE A 508 36.14 17.70 11.51
N ALA A 509 36.69 17.65 10.30
CA ALA A 509 37.78 16.75 10.00
C ALA A 509 39.04 17.06 10.84
N ASN A 510 39.73 16.00 11.29
CA ASN A 510 41.00 16.10 12.03
C ASN A 510 40.96 16.91 13.36
N HIS A 511 39.80 17.01 13.99
CA HIS A 511 39.70 17.63 15.31
C HIS A 511 40.18 16.67 16.40
N SER A 512 40.84 17.18 17.45
CA SER A 512 41.38 16.38 18.55
C SER A 512 40.31 15.63 19.38
N ASN A 513 39.07 16.11 19.37
CA ASN A 513 37.94 15.50 20.06
C ASN A 513 37.26 14.41 19.26
N ASN A 514 37.63 14.19 17.99
CA ASN A 514 37.03 13.18 17.17
C ASN A 514 37.26 11.77 17.76
N THR A 515 36.26 10.94 17.59
CA THR A 515 36.23 9.56 18.11
C THR A 515 35.58 8.65 17.07
N ASN A 516 35.62 7.35 17.31
CA ASN A 516 34.86 6.39 16.53
C ASN A 516 33.36 6.61 16.74
N VAL A 517 32.57 6.39 15.71
CA VAL A 517 31.10 6.37 15.81
C VAL A 517 30.69 5.32 16.85
N LYS A 518 29.61 5.58 17.58
CA LYS A 518 29.03 4.62 18.52
C LYS A 518 27.87 3.90 17.84
N ASN A 519 28.04 2.62 17.57
CA ASN A 519 26.93 1.79 17.12
C ASN A 519 26.03 1.41 18.30
N ILE A 520 24.75 1.56 18.12
CA ILE A 520 23.67 1.28 19.07
C ILE A 520 22.66 0.39 18.35
N SER A 521 22.32 -0.74 18.94
CA SER A 521 21.31 -1.61 18.37
C SER A 521 20.34 -2.12 19.43
N PHE A 522 19.14 -2.45 18.97
CA PHE A 522 18.16 -3.10 19.82
C PHE A 522 17.35 -4.13 19.01
N THR A 523 16.79 -5.08 19.75
CA THR A 523 15.86 -6.10 19.20
C THR A 523 14.60 -6.12 20.05
N ILE A 524 13.45 -6.12 19.39
CA ILE A 524 12.14 -6.23 20.04
C ILE A 524 11.37 -7.46 19.50
N LYS A 525 10.64 -8.11 20.40
CA LYS A 525 9.67 -9.17 20.08
C LYS A 525 8.27 -8.59 20.11
N LEU A 526 7.53 -8.80 19.03
CA LEU A 526 6.23 -8.20 18.80
C LEU A 526 5.09 -9.22 18.91
N SER A 527 3.91 -8.74 19.27
CA SER A 527 2.69 -9.53 19.12
C SER A 527 2.41 -9.78 17.63
N ASN A 528 1.85 -10.94 17.30
CA ASN A 528 1.58 -11.38 15.92
C ASN A 528 0.51 -10.53 15.18
N LEU A 529 0.34 -9.26 15.54
CA LEU A 529 -0.65 -8.35 14.98
C LEU A 529 -0.01 -7.24 14.14
N ILE A 530 1.29 -7.01 14.27
CA ILE A 530 1.98 -5.89 13.62
C ILE A 530 2.27 -6.22 12.15
N SER A 531 1.80 -5.35 11.26
CA SER A 531 2.11 -5.42 9.83
C SER A 531 3.54 -4.95 9.56
N PRO A 532 4.23 -5.47 8.53
CA PRO A 532 5.52 -4.96 8.08
C PRO A 532 5.53 -3.45 7.81
N ASP A 533 4.43 -2.92 7.29
CA ASP A 533 4.28 -1.49 6.97
C ASP A 533 4.36 -0.58 8.19
N GLU A 534 3.94 -1.08 9.37
CA GLU A 534 4.01 -0.32 10.62
C GLU A 534 5.43 -0.13 11.15
N LEU A 535 6.40 -0.84 10.56
CA LEU A 535 7.82 -0.73 10.85
C LEU A 535 8.62 -0.22 9.66
N ASN A 536 7.95 0.35 8.66
CA ASN A 536 8.61 1.03 7.55
C ASN A 536 9.43 2.23 8.08
N ILE A 537 10.48 2.62 7.35
CA ILE A 537 11.38 3.71 7.76
C ILE A 537 10.64 5.03 8.07
N ASN A 538 9.59 5.32 7.34
CA ASN A 538 8.74 6.51 7.55
C ASN A 538 7.78 6.40 8.77
N LYS A 539 7.76 5.27 9.47
CA LYS A 539 7.04 5.06 10.74
C LYS A 539 7.97 5.09 11.94
N LEU A 540 9.28 5.20 11.72
CA LEU A 540 10.28 5.33 12.76
C LEU A 540 10.46 6.81 13.12
N ASN A 541 9.76 7.24 14.14
CA ASN A 541 9.82 8.61 14.66
C ASN A 541 11.08 8.78 15.53
N VAL A 542 12.20 9.05 14.88
CA VAL A 542 13.47 9.33 15.55
C VAL A 542 13.44 10.75 16.07
N PHE A 543 13.70 10.94 17.36
CA PHE A 543 13.69 12.26 17.98
C PHE A 543 14.79 12.42 19.02
N ILE A 544 15.09 13.66 19.32
CA ILE A 544 16.02 14.05 20.37
C ILE A 544 15.30 14.80 21.48
N PHE A 545 15.87 14.77 22.68
CA PHE A 545 15.45 15.64 23.78
C PHE A 545 16.67 16.35 24.39
N VAL A 546 16.47 17.58 24.78
CA VAL A 546 17.55 18.49 25.21
C VAL A 546 17.48 18.74 26.70
N GLU A 547 18.65 18.68 27.38
CA GLU A 547 18.83 18.97 28.79
C GLU A 547 18.02 18.09 29.76
N GLY A 548 17.97 16.80 29.47
CA GLY A 548 17.47 15.78 30.38
C GLY A 548 16.15 15.14 29.96
N ASN A 549 15.96 13.94 30.46
CA ASN A 549 14.82 13.06 30.16
C ASN A 549 13.81 13.11 31.33
N ARG A 550 12.90 14.06 31.30
CA ARG A 550 11.86 14.26 32.33
C ARG A 550 10.52 14.53 31.65
N ASN A 551 9.45 14.53 32.46
CA ASN A 551 8.14 15.05 32.03
C ASN A 551 8.29 16.51 31.61
N ASN A 552 7.54 16.88 30.57
CA ASN A 552 7.58 18.22 29.99
C ASN A 552 8.95 18.56 29.38
N ARG A 553 9.61 17.58 28.76
CA ARG A 553 10.92 17.71 28.12
C ARG A 553 10.82 18.41 26.76
N LYS A 554 11.88 19.09 26.37
CA LYS A 554 12.02 19.65 25.03
C LYS A 554 12.38 18.53 24.06
N GLU A 555 11.41 18.11 23.25
CA GLU A 555 11.62 17.14 22.17
C GLU A 555 11.72 17.83 20.82
N ILE A 556 12.58 17.32 19.96
CA ILE A 556 12.75 17.78 18.59
C ILE A 556 12.63 16.58 17.69
N HIS A 557 11.64 16.62 16.81
CA HIS A 557 11.28 15.54 15.89
C HIS A 557 11.54 15.97 14.44
N VAL A 558 11.62 15.00 13.55
CA VAL A 558 11.57 15.27 12.12
C VAL A 558 10.16 15.76 11.75
N ILE A 559 10.05 16.64 10.77
CA ILE A 559 8.76 17.19 10.33
C ILE A 559 7.77 16.09 10.01
N GLY A 560 6.52 16.27 10.49
CA GLY A 560 5.41 15.35 10.26
C GLY A 560 5.22 14.28 11.33
N TYR A 561 6.17 14.13 12.25
CA TYR A 561 6.04 13.19 13.36
C TYR A 561 5.47 13.86 14.62
N GLN A 562 4.72 13.09 15.39
CA GLN A 562 4.08 13.57 16.61
C GLN A 562 5.04 13.52 17.81
N PRO A 563 4.92 14.45 18.76
CA PRO A 563 5.67 14.38 20.02
C PRO A 563 5.16 13.24 20.91
N THR A 564 6.02 12.80 21.84
CA THR A 564 5.61 11.82 22.85
C THR A 564 4.74 12.47 23.96
N LYS A 565 4.13 11.65 24.83
CA LYS A 565 3.38 12.16 25.99
C LYS A 565 4.24 12.89 27.02
N LEU A 566 5.56 12.76 26.98
CA LEU A 566 6.48 13.45 27.88
C LEU A 566 6.95 14.80 27.33
N ALA A 567 6.61 15.10 26.09
CA ALA A 567 6.99 16.36 25.46
C ALA A 567 6.33 17.58 26.09
N ASN A 568 7.04 18.68 26.09
CA ASN A 568 6.47 20.00 26.38
C ASN A 568 5.68 20.47 25.16
N THR A 569 4.37 20.18 25.15
CA THR A 569 3.48 20.51 24.04
C THR A 569 3.28 22.02 23.85
N ASP A 570 3.56 22.85 24.86
CA ASP A 570 3.46 24.31 24.77
C ASP A 570 4.50 24.93 23.82
N LEU A 571 5.55 24.16 23.49
CA LEU A 571 6.57 24.60 22.56
C LEU A 571 6.10 24.52 21.09
N PHE A 572 5.11 23.68 20.81
CA PHE A 572 4.64 23.43 19.45
C PHE A 572 3.55 24.43 19.04
N GLY A 573 3.71 25.03 17.86
CA GLY A 573 2.75 25.99 17.33
C GLY A 573 2.66 27.31 18.11
N GLY A 574 3.49 27.53 19.12
CA GLY A 574 3.57 28.76 19.89
C GLY A 574 4.24 29.92 19.13
N ASN A 575 4.20 31.13 19.72
CA ASN A 575 4.82 32.30 19.09
C ASN A 575 6.36 32.19 18.93
N ASN A 576 6.99 31.35 19.74
CA ASN A 576 8.41 31.07 19.68
C ASN A 576 8.78 29.84 18.84
N ASP A 577 7.81 29.19 18.23
CA ASP A 577 8.06 28.08 17.30
C ASP A 577 8.48 28.64 15.95
N ASN A 578 9.77 28.79 15.77
CA ASN A 578 10.41 29.31 14.57
C ASN A 578 10.84 28.20 13.60
N SER A 579 10.27 27.03 13.70
CA SER A 579 10.66 25.86 12.92
C SER A 579 10.30 25.92 11.44
N SER A 580 9.64 26.99 10.97
CA SER A 580 9.26 27.12 9.58
C SER A 580 9.26 28.57 9.10
N VAL A 581 10.07 28.85 8.08
CA VAL A 581 10.07 30.14 7.35
C VAL A 581 8.78 30.40 6.55
N SER A 582 7.94 29.39 6.32
CA SER A 582 6.70 29.51 5.52
C SER A 582 5.43 29.75 6.35
N GLY A 583 5.57 30.05 7.64
CA GLY A 583 4.45 30.26 8.57
C GLY A 583 3.76 28.97 9.05
N LYS A 584 4.24 27.81 8.62
CA LYS A 584 3.88 26.52 9.24
C LYS A 584 4.79 26.34 10.45
N LYS A 585 4.20 26.33 11.62
CA LYS A 585 4.93 26.21 12.88
C LYS A 585 5.26 24.74 13.15
N TYR A 586 6.35 24.25 12.59
CA TYR A 586 6.86 22.89 12.72
C TYR A 586 8.38 22.85 12.67
N TYR A 587 8.94 21.67 13.00
CA TYR A 587 10.37 21.38 12.86
C TYR A 587 10.88 21.68 11.46
N ILE A 588 12.09 22.19 11.35
CA ILE A 588 12.75 22.41 10.07
C ILE A 588 13.35 21.09 9.61
N SER A 589 12.99 20.62 8.41
CA SER A 589 13.85 19.74 7.64
C SER A 589 14.54 20.54 6.56
N LYS A 590 15.83 20.34 6.38
CA LYS A 590 16.52 20.64 5.14
C LYS A 590 16.57 19.35 4.32
N ASP A 591 16.09 19.42 3.08
CA ASP A 591 16.29 18.40 2.06
C ASP A 591 17.78 18.29 1.69
#